data_6a90b6d3ba945001d12b7c141241ac26
#
_entry.id   6a90b6d3ba945001d12b7c141241ac26
#
_cell.length_a   1.000
_cell.length_b   1.000
_cell.length_c   1.000
_cell.angle_alpha   90.00
_cell.angle_beta   90.00
_cell.angle_gamma   90.00
#
_symmetry.space_group_name_H-M   'P 1'
#
loop_
_entity.id
_entity.type
_entity.pdbx_description
1 polymer ?
#
loop_
_entity_poly.entity_id
_entity_poly.type
_entity_poly.pdbx_seq_one_letter_code
_entity_poly.pdbx_strand_id
1 'polypeptide(L)'
;IHMPWILCNMHARGYAGCNMHAGCKEAGCKEALFTLGDKPELRYSTAQKELSKLGFQTTLEYLRAMALMVFEETGLLPHLNPGLLDAKDITSLREVSVSMGIMLESSSDRLMEKGNCHHGSPDKAPSVRLSTIDDAGRQKVPFTTGILIGSGETRRERIETLLALRKSHEKYGHIFSII
;
A
#
# COMPACT_ATOMS: atom_id res chain seq x y z
N ILE A 1 23.16 -4.94 1.50
CA ILE A 1 22.74 -4.35 0.21
C ILE A 1 21.71 -3.27 0.59
N HIS A 2 22.14 -1.99 0.58
CA HIS A 2 21.26 -0.85 0.80
C HIS A 2 20.43 -0.67 -0.48
N MET A 3 19.13 -0.95 -0.41
CA MET A 3 18.18 -0.46 -1.42
C MET A 3 17.74 0.94 -1.01
N PRO A 4 18.01 1.97 -1.79
CA PRO A 4 17.49 3.30 -1.50
C PRO A 4 15.99 3.31 -1.86
N TRP A 5 15.15 3.30 -0.85
CA TRP A 5 13.71 3.52 -0.96
C TRP A 5 13.47 5.03 -1.02
N ILE A 6 12.79 5.49 -2.06
CA ILE A 6 12.33 6.87 -2.12
C ILE A 6 10.83 6.90 -1.94
N LEU A 7 10.42 7.52 -0.84
CA LEU A 7 9.03 7.77 -0.50
C LEU A 7 8.52 8.91 -1.40
N CYS A 8 7.74 8.58 -2.43
CA CYS A 8 6.99 9.58 -3.17
C CYS A 8 5.69 9.89 -2.44
N ASN A 9 5.69 10.97 -1.68
CA ASN A 9 4.48 11.48 -1.06
C ASN A 9 3.67 12.19 -2.15
N MET A 10 2.61 11.56 -2.66
CA MET A 10 1.72 12.12 -3.69
C MET A 10 0.84 13.29 -3.16
N HIS A 11 1.33 14.03 -2.15
CA HIS A 11 0.72 15.27 -1.72
C HIS A 11 1.32 16.44 -2.48
N ALA A 12 0.49 17.02 -3.31
CA ALA A 12 0.64 18.31 -3.99
C ALA A 12 1.44 18.36 -5.30
N ARG A 13 0.66 18.66 -6.33
CA ARG A 13 1.03 19.27 -7.62
C ARG A 13 1.62 18.33 -8.66
N GLY A 14 0.73 17.95 -9.59
CA GLY A 14 0.89 17.06 -10.74
C GLY A 14 2.01 17.41 -11.69
N TYR A 15 3.13 17.70 -11.53
CA TYR A 15 4.33 17.73 -12.36
C TYR A 15 5.62 17.57 -11.52
N ALA A 16 5.56 17.88 -10.21
CA ALA A 16 6.72 17.75 -9.34
C ALA A 16 7.12 16.28 -9.07
N GLY A 17 6.16 15.35 -9.19
CA GLY A 17 6.42 13.92 -9.02
C GLY A 17 7.37 13.36 -10.08
N CYS A 18 7.17 13.70 -11.34
CA CYS A 18 7.98 13.18 -12.45
C CYS A 18 9.45 13.64 -12.37
N ASN A 19 9.70 14.90 -12.05
CA ASN A 19 11.06 15.41 -11.91
C ASN A 19 11.82 14.74 -10.76
N MET A 20 11.14 14.41 -9.67
CA MET A 20 11.74 13.68 -8.55
C MET A 20 12.09 12.24 -8.94
N HIS A 21 11.23 11.56 -9.68
CA HIS A 21 11.50 10.20 -10.16
C HIS A 21 12.61 10.14 -11.19
N ALA A 22 12.75 11.15 -12.07
CA ALA A 22 13.89 11.27 -12.99
C ALA A 22 15.20 11.39 -12.22
N GLY A 23 15.29 12.26 -11.20
CA GLY A 23 16.46 12.36 -10.33
C GLY A 23 16.78 11.06 -9.57
N CYS A 24 15.76 10.29 -9.21
CA CYS A 24 15.94 8.97 -8.58
C CYS A 24 16.56 7.96 -9.54
N LYS A 25 16.15 7.96 -10.81
CA LYS A 25 16.75 7.11 -11.85
C LYS A 25 18.22 7.45 -12.05
N GLU A 26 18.55 8.73 -12.15
CA GLU A 26 19.94 9.21 -12.27
C GLU A 26 20.77 8.80 -11.05
N ALA A 27 20.20 8.78 -9.85
CA ALA A 27 20.83 8.29 -8.64
C ALA A 27 20.92 6.74 -8.54
N GLY A 28 20.47 6.02 -9.56
CA GLY A 28 20.55 4.55 -9.65
C GLY A 28 19.47 3.79 -8.89
N CYS A 29 18.36 4.44 -8.49
CA CYS A 29 17.21 3.77 -7.92
C CYS A 29 16.59 2.79 -8.93
N LYS A 30 15.94 1.74 -8.42
CA LYS A 30 15.28 0.71 -9.23
C LYS A 30 13.78 0.72 -9.11
N GLU A 31 13.26 1.16 -7.97
CA GLU A 31 11.84 1.16 -7.66
C GLU A 31 11.34 2.55 -7.28
N ALA A 32 10.06 2.80 -7.57
CA ALA A 32 9.30 3.95 -7.11
C ALA A 32 8.20 3.47 -6.16
N LEU A 33 8.27 3.88 -4.88
CA LEU A 33 7.25 3.56 -3.89
C LEU A 33 6.14 4.61 -3.91
N PHE A 34 4.92 4.16 -4.19
CA PHE A 34 3.71 4.95 -4.10
C PHE A 34 2.97 4.60 -2.81
N THR A 35 3.04 5.47 -1.82
CA THR A 35 2.32 5.34 -0.55
C THR A 35 1.32 6.48 -0.41
N LEU A 36 0.06 6.14 -0.15
CA LEU A 36 -1.03 7.10 -0.07
C LEU A 36 -2.10 6.67 0.93
N GLY A 37 -3.04 7.60 1.22
CA GLY A 37 -4.20 7.30 2.07
C GLY A 37 -5.19 6.37 1.39
N ASP A 38 -5.94 5.63 2.21
CA ASP A 38 -6.95 4.68 1.75
C ASP A 38 -8.20 5.40 1.24
N LYS A 39 -8.34 5.48 -0.08
CA LYS A 39 -9.53 5.98 -0.81
C LYS A 39 -10.12 7.25 -0.17
N PRO A 40 -9.33 8.33 -0.03
CA PRO A 40 -9.76 9.54 0.68
C PRO A 40 -11.00 10.19 0.05
N GLU A 41 -11.27 9.97 -1.22
CA GLU A 41 -12.47 10.44 -1.92
C GLU A 41 -13.77 9.90 -1.34
N LEU A 42 -13.73 8.74 -0.67
CA LEU A 42 -14.91 8.16 0.00
C LEU A 42 -15.27 8.87 1.31
N ARG A 43 -14.32 9.63 1.88
CA ARG A 43 -14.48 10.31 3.18
C ARG A 43 -14.48 11.83 3.06
N TYR A 44 -13.77 12.37 2.07
CA TYR A 44 -13.52 13.82 1.97
C TYR A 44 -13.92 14.37 0.61
N SER A 45 -14.92 15.24 0.60
CA SER A 45 -15.38 15.94 -0.61
C SER A 45 -14.29 16.77 -1.29
N THR A 46 -13.32 17.25 -0.52
CA THR A 46 -12.14 17.96 -1.06
C THR A 46 -11.29 17.04 -1.92
N ALA A 47 -11.02 15.80 -1.46
CA ALA A 47 -10.27 14.82 -2.25
C ALA A 47 -10.99 14.48 -3.57
N GLN A 48 -12.32 14.30 -3.51
CA GLN A 48 -13.15 14.08 -4.70
C GLN A 48 -13.08 15.24 -5.69
N LYS A 49 -13.14 16.48 -5.20
CA LYS A 49 -13.02 17.67 -6.05
C LYS A 49 -11.66 17.80 -6.71
N GLU A 50 -10.58 17.52 -5.98
CA GLU A 50 -9.23 17.59 -6.56
C GLU A 50 -9.00 16.48 -7.59
N LEU A 51 -9.44 15.25 -7.33
CA LEU A 51 -9.40 14.17 -8.33
C LEU A 51 -10.17 14.55 -9.61
N SER A 52 -11.39 15.10 -9.47
CA SER A 52 -12.21 15.54 -10.61
C SER A 52 -11.52 16.63 -11.44
N LYS A 53 -10.81 17.57 -10.83
CA LYS A 53 -10.03 18.59 -11.55
C LYS A 53 -8.89 17.98 -12.38
N LEU A 54 -8.34 16.85 -11.92
CA LEU A 54 -7.31 16.10 -12.63
C LEU A 54 -7.87 15.12 -13.67
N GLY A 55 -9.20 15.02 -13.78
CA GLY A 55 -9.89 14.14 -14.73
C GLY A 55 -10.07 12.69 -14.22
N PHE A 56 -9.89 12.45 -12.93
CA PHE A 56 -10.06 11.14 -12.31
C PHE A 56 -11.25 11.11 -11.35
N GLN A 57 -11.84 9.93 -11.19
CA GLN A 57 -12.94 9.75 -10.25
C GLN A 57 -12.48 9.13 -8.93
N THR A 58 -11.45 8.29 -8.96
CA THR A 58 -10.94 7.58 -7.80
C THR A 58 -9.43 7.78 -7.63
N THR A 59 -8.99 7.66 -6.38
CA THR A 59 -7.55 7.66 -6.05
C THR A 59 -6.81 6.51 -6.74
N LEU A 60 -7.45 5.36 -6.92
CA LEU A 60 -6.82 4.21 -7.57
C LEU A 60 -6.66 4.40 -9.08
N GLU A 61 -7.63 5.05 -9.76
CA GLU A 61 -7.47 5.45 -11.17
C GLU A 61 -6.29 6.41 -11.35
N TYR A 62 -6.19 7.41 -10.48
CA TYR A 62 -5.08 8.36 -10.48
C TYR A 62 -3.75 7.65 -10.22
N LEU A 63 -3.69 6.78 -9.19
CA LEU A 63 -2.50 5.99 -8.87
C LEU A 63 -2.04 5.14 -10.06
N ARG A 64 -2.98 4.45 -10.72
CA ARG A 64 -2.69 3.63 -11.89
C ARG A 64 -2.06 4.44 -13.02
N ALA A 65 -2.62 5.60 -13.32
CA ALA A 65 -2.09 6.50 -14.35
C ALA A 65 -0.68 7.02 -13.99
N MET A 66 -0.47 7.40 -12.75
CA MET A 66 0.85 7.90 -12.28
C MET A 66 1.91 6.80 -12.24
N ALA A 67 1.56 5.59 -11.82
CA ALA A 67 2.47 4.45 -11.82
C ALA A 67 2.93 4.11 -13.24
N LEU A 68 1.99 4.05 -14.19
CA LEU A 68 2.30 3.81 -15.61
C LEU A 68 3.23 4.91 -16.16
N MET A 69 2.89 6.18 -15.95
CA MET A 69 3.69 7.32 -16.40
C MET A 69 5.12 7.28 -15.84
N VAL A 70 5.29 7.00 -14.54
CA VAL A 70 6.62 6.90 -13.93
C VAL A 70 7.41 5.75 -14.54
N PHE A 71 6.79 4.60 -14.78
CA PHE A 71 7.44 3.48 -15.42
C PHE A 71 7.87 3.82 -16.85
N GLU A 72 6.99 4.39 -17.66
CA GLU A 72 7.25 4.73 -19.05
C GLU A 72 8.34 5.81 -19.20
N GLU A 73 8.31 6.85 -18.37
CA GLU A 73 9.26 7.95 -18.47
C GLU A 73 10.62 7.67 -17.83
N THR A 74 10.67 6.84 -16.78
CA THR A 74 11.89 6.64 -16.01
C THR A 74 12.42 5.20 -16.00
N GLY A 75 11.58 4.22 -16.28
CA GLY A 75 11.87 2.80 -16.12
C GLY A 75 12.00 2.34 -14.66
N LEU A 76 11.61 3.18 -13.68
CA LEU A 76 11.51 2.77 -12.28
C LEU A 76 10.34 1.83 -12.10
N LEU A 77 10.55 0.76 -11.34
CA LEU A 77 9.52 -0.26 -11.09
C LEU A 77 8.55 0.21 -10.00
N PRO A 78 7.25 0.38 -10.30
CA PRO A 78 6.31 0.85 -9.29
C PRO A 78 6.03 -0.22 -8.22
N HIS A 79 6.11 0.19 -6.95
CA HIS A 79 5.58 -0.52 -5.78
C HIS A 79 4.41 0.27 -5.20
N LEU A 80 3.23 -0.34 -5.09
CA LEU A 80 2.01 0.37 -4.72
C LEU A 80 1.50 -0.02 -3.33
N ASN A 81 1.33 0.98 -2.47
CA ASN A 81 0.78 0.83 -1.12
C ASN A 81 -0.38 1.83 -0.88
N PRO A 82 -1.55 1.60 -1.50
CA PRO A 82 -2.68 2.54 -1.46
C PRO A 82 -3.73 2.22 -0.38
N GLY A 83 -3.43 1.37 0.59
CA GLY A 83 -4.39 0.91 1.59
C GLY A 83 -5.16 -0.34 1.15
N LEU A 84 -6.43 -0.44 1.53
CA LEU A 84 -7.26 -1.62 1.23
C LEU A 84 -7.54 -1.77 -0.26
N LEU A 85 -7.36 -2.97 -0.75
CA LEU A 85 -7.64 -3.36 -2.14
C LEU A 85 -8.53 -4.59 -2.17
N ASP A 86 -9.50 -4.60 -3.05
CA ASP A 86 -10.23 -5.81 -3.41
C ASP A 86 -9.56 -6.53 -4.61
N ALA A 87 -10.11 -7.68 -4.98
CA ALA A 87 -9.56 -8.49 -6.06
C ALA A 87 -9.56 -7.76 -7.43
N LYS A 88 -10.51 -6.85 -7.67
CA LYS A 88 -10.60 -6.06 -8.91
C LYS A 88 -9.56 -4.95 -8.91
N ASP A 89 -9.40 -4.26 -7.77
CA ASP A 89 -8.39 -3.24 -7.59
C ASP A 89 -6.99 -3.84 -7.86
N ILE A 90 -6.70 -5.00 -7.27
CA ILE A 90 -5.43 -5.71 -7.45
C ILE A 90 -5.23 -6.11 -8.91
N THR A 91 -6.26 -6.65 -9.59
CA THR A 91 -6.17 -6.99 -11.01
C THR A 91 -5.78 -5.79 -11.86
N SER A 92 -6.41 -4.63 -11.62
CA SER A 92 -6.12 -3.41 -12.36
C SER A 92 -4.73 -2.86 -12.09
N LEU A 93 -4.31 -2.83 -10.82
CA LEU A 93 -3.04 -2.23 -10.42
C LEU A 93 -1.82 -3.10 -10.75
N ARG A 94 -1.97 -4.44 -10.80
CA ARG A 94 -0.86 -5.34 -11.17
C ARG A 94 -0.38 -5.16 -12.61
N GLU A 95 -1.19 -4.58 -13.48
CA GLU A 95 -0.78 -4.27 -14.86
C GLU A 95 0.29 -3.17 -14.93
N VAL A 96 0.38 -2.33 -13.89
CA VAL A 96 1.26 -1.16 -13.85
C VAL A 96 2.24 -1.20 -12.67
N SER A 97 2.34 -2.31 -11.96
CA SER A 97 3.25 -2.45 -10.81
C SER A 97 3.91 -3.81 -10.74
N VAL A 98 5.11 -3.86 -10.17
CA VAL A 98 5.85 -5.12 -9.94
C VAL A 98 5.53 -5.74 -8.60
N SER A 99 5.06 -4.94 -7.66
CA SER A 99 4.71 -5.39 -6.31
C SER A 99 3.73 -4.42 -5.66
N MET A 100 3.05 -4.90 -4.62
CA MET A 100 2.15 -4.09 -3.80
C MET A 100 2.39 -4.35 -2.32
N GLY A 101 1.75 -3.56 -1.47
CA GLY A 101 1.85 -3.76 -0.03
C GLY A 101 0.69 -3.16 0.76
N ILE A 102 0.47 -3.72 1.93
CA ILE A 102 -0.28 -3.15 3.03
C ILE A 102 0.29 -3.65 4.35
N MET A 103 0.49 -2.76 5.30
CA MET A 103 0.91 -3.19 6.64
C MET A 103 -0.27 -3.83 7.36
N LEU A 104 -0.16 -5.11 7.77
CA LEU A 104 -1.18 -5.73 8.62
C LEU A 104 -1.30 -4.99 9.95
N GLU A 105 -0.18 -4.47 10.43
CA GLU A 105 0.02 -3.80 11.70
C GLU A 105 -0.19 -4.74 12.89
N SER A 106 -1.40 -5.29 13.06
CA SER A 106 -1.72 -6.28 14.10
C SER A 106 -2.88 -7.18 13.65
N SER A 107 -2.88 -8.40 14.12
CA SER A 107 -4.02 -9.33 13.99
C SER A 107 -4.99 -9.27 15.18
N SER A 108 -4.77 -8.35 16.12
CA SER A 108 -5.57 -8.23 17.35
C SER A 108 -6.76 -7.30 17.16
N ASP A 109 -7.97 -7.85 17.23
CA ASP A 109 -9.22 -7.07 17.24
C ASP A 109 -9.35 -6.17 18.48
N ARG A 110 -8.65 -6.50 19.59
CA ARG A 110 -8.61 -5.68 20.80
C ARG A 110 -8.12 -4.25 20.51
N LEU A 111 -7.23 -4.07 19.57
CA LEU A 111 -6.72 -2.74 19.20
C LEU A 111 -7.77 -1.87 18.50
N MET A 112 -8.89 -2.45 18.04
CA MET A 112 -10.04 -1.75 17.50
C MET A 112 -11.01 -1.22 18.57
N GLU A 113 -10.89 -1.71 19.81
CA GLU A 113 -11.77 -1.33 20.91
C GLU A 113 -11.53 0.13 21.35
N LYS A 114 -12.54 0.71 22.02
CA LYS A 114 -12.48 2.09 22.52
C LYS A 114 -11.29 2.28 23.48
N GLY A 115 -10.49 3.30 23.20
CA GLY A 115 -9.28 3.63 23.98
C GLY A 115 -8.00 3.03 23.42
N ASN A 116 -8.06 2.19 22.39
CA ASN A 116 -6.90 1.66 21.70
C ASN A 116 -6.61 2.41 20.39
N CYS A 117 -5.43 2.19 19.82
CA CYS A 117 -4.88 2.98 18.72
C CYS A 117 -5.68 2.92 17.40
N HIS A 118 -6.39 1.83 17.14
CA HIS A 118 -7.15 1.64 15.90
C HIS A 118 -8.65 1.90 16.06
N HIS A 119 -9.07 2.41 17.24
CA HIS A 119 -10.48 2.74 17.46
C HIS A 119 -11.00 3.76 16.42
N GLY A 120 -12.15 3.45 15.82
CA GLY A 120 -12.74 4.31 14.80
C GLY A 120 -12.08 4.26 13.41
N SER A 121 -11.13 3.35 13.18
CA SER A 121 -10.44 3.15 11.91
C SER A 121 -10.79 1.79 11.30
N PRO A 122 -11.95 1.63 10.63
CA PRO A 122 -12.40 0.35 10.11
C PRO A 122 -11.45 -0.26 9.07
N ASP A 123 -10.69 0.58 8.37
CA ASP A 123 -9.62 0.19 7.45
C ASP A 123 -8.41 -0.46 8.13
N LYS A 124 -8.34 -0.40 9.47
CA LYS A 124 -7.30 -1.05 10.29
C LYS A 124 -7.75 -2.40 10.85
N ALA A 125 -9.01 -2.79 10.63
CA ALA A 125 -9.49 -4.07 11.13
C ALA A 125 -8.66 -5.24 10.54
N PRO A 126 -8.17 -6.18 11.37
CA PRO A 126 -7.30 -7.26 10.91
C PRO A 126 -7.89 -8.09 9.77
N SER A 127 -9.19 -8.38 9.85
CA SER A 127 -9.90 -9.18 8.85
C SER A 127 -9.87 -8.55 7.45
N VAL A 128 -10.07 -7.23 7.32
CA VAL A 128 -10.08 -6.57 6.01
C VAL A 128 -8.66 -6.46 5.43
N ARG A 129 -7.65 -6.24 6.28
CA ARG A 129 -6.25 -6.20 5.84
C ARG A 129 -5.74 -7.57 5.43
N LEU A 130 -6.06 -8.62 6.18
CA LEU A 130 -5.77 -10.00 5.81
C LEU A 130 -6.47 -10.39 4.50
N SER A 131 -7.71 -9.91 4.27
CA SER A 131 -8.39 -10.15 2.99
C SER A 131 -7.62 -9.55 1.81
N THR A 132 -7.14 -8.30 1.92
CA THR A 132 -6.30 -7.67 0.89
C THR A 132 -5.00 -8.46 0.65
N ILE A 133 -4.32 -8.91 1.73
CA ILE A 133 -3.10 -9.72 1.63
C ILE A 133 -3.39 -11.05 0.92
N ASP A 134 -4.47 -11.73 1.30
CA ASP A 134 -4.86 -13.00 0.68
C ASP A 134 -5.31 -12.85 -0.78
N ASP A 135 -5.99 -11.74 -1.13
CA ASP A 135 -6.38 -11.46 -2.51
C ASP A 135 -5.16 -11.22 -3.40
N ALA A 136 -4.14 -10.53 -2.89
CA ALA A 136 -2.85 -10.38 -3.56
C ALA A 136 -2.19 -11.75 -3.77
N GLY A 137 -2.24 -12.62 -2.76
CA GLY A 137 -1.73 -13.99 -2.83
C GLY A 137 -2.43 -14.85 -3.88
N ARG A 138 -3.77 -14.79 -3.95
CA ARG A 138 -4.55 -15.49 -4.98
C ARG A 138 -4.15 -15.07 -6.38
N GLN A 139 -3.80 -13.81 -6.56
CA GLN A 139 -3.39 -13.24 -7.85
C GLN A 139 -1.88 -13.30 -8.08
N LYS A 140 -1.12 -13.92 -7.18
CA LYS A 140 0.33 -14.08 -7.27
C LYS A 140 1.08 -12.74 -7.43
N VAL A 141 0.61 -11.70 -6.76
CA VAL A 141 1.29 -10.40 -6.72
C VAL A 141 2.34 -10.44 -5.62
N PRO A 142 3.62 -10.15 -5.92
CA PRO A 142 4.63 -10.00 -4.88
C PRO A 142 4.20 -8.92 -3.88
N PHE A 143 4.22 -9.24 -2.58
CA PHE A 143 3.56 -8.42 -1.59
C PHE A 143 4.45 -8.12 -0.38
N THR A 144 4.47 -6.85 0.04
CA THR A 144 5.11 -6.40 1.28
C THR A 144 4.05 -6.17 2.34
N THR A 145 4.30 -6.64 3.54
CA THR A 145 3.44 -6.39 4.71
C THR A 145 4.29 -6.12 5.94
N GLY A 146 3.66 -5.93 7.09
CA GLY A 146 4.42 -5.66 8.31
C GLY A 146 3.58 -5.64 9.57
N ILE A 147 4.27 -5.54 10.70
CA ILE A 147 3.69 -5.38 12.02
C ILE A 147 4.03 -4.00 12.60
N LEU A 148 3.14 -3.44 13.40
CA LEU A 148 3.39 -2.17 14.10
C LEU A 148 3.69 -2.49 15.57
N ILE A 149 4.91 -2.11 16.02
CA ILE A 149 5.36 -2.33 17.39
C ILE A 149 5.20 -1.04 18.20
N GLY A 150 4.65 -1.17 19.41
CA GLY A 150 4.44 -0.04 20.33
C GLY A 150 3.07 0.63 20.22
N SER A 151 2.12 0.00 19.52
CA SER A 151 0.74 0.47 19.38
C SER A 151 -0.19 0.07 20.54
N GLY A 152 0.37 -0.51 21.61
CA GLY A 152 -0.38 -1.06 22.75
C GLY A 152 -0.63 -2.56 22.67
N GLU A 153 -0.06 -3.22 21.68
CA GLU A 153 -0.09 -4.66 21.50
C GLU A 153 0.81 -5.38 22.51
N THR A 154 0.42 -6.60 22.88
CA THR A 154 1.22 -7.50 23.71
C THR A 154 2.24 -8.27 22.86
N ARG A 155 3.28 -8.82 23.51
CA ARG A 155 4.23 -9.73 22.86
C ARG A 155 3.54 -10.93 22.20
N ARG A 156 2.49 -11.44 22.82
CA ARG A 156 1.69 -12.55 22.28
C ARG A 156 0.99 -12.14 20.99
N GLU A 157 0.35 -10.97 20.96
CA GLU A 157 -0.34 -10.46 19.77
C GLU A 157 0.61 -10.21 18.60
N ARG A 158 1.87 -9.80 18.86
CA ARG A 158 2.92 -9.71 17.81
C ARG A 158 3.21 -11.07 17.19
N ILE A 159 3.38 -12.11 18.03
CA ILE A 159 3.62 -13.46 17.56
C ILE A 159 2.42 -13.98 16.76
N GLU A 160 1.21 -13.78 17.26
CA GLU A 160 -0.03 -14.16 16.56
C GLU A 160 -0.15 -13.45 15.21
N THR A 161 0.24 -12.18 15.12
CA THR A 161 0.27 -11.43 13.86
C THR A 161 1.26 -12.04 12.86
N LEU A 162 2.49 -12.36 13.30
CA LEU A 162 3.48 -13.01 12.44
C LEU A 162 3.02 -14.41 12.00
N LEU A 163 2.34 -15.17 12.86
CA LEU A 163 1.76 -16.46 12.50
C LEU A 163 0.62 -16.34 11.49
N ALA A 164 -0.18 -15.27 11.57
CA ALA A 164 -1.23 -14.99 10.57
C ALA A 164 -0.60 -14.69 9.19
N LEU A 165 0.44 -13.87 9.14
CA LEU A 165 1.19 -13.58 7.91
C LEU A 165 1.87 -14.83 7.35
N ARG A 166 2.51 -15.62 8.21
CA ARG A 166 3.11 -16.90 7.83
C ARG A 166 2.07 -17.84 7.19
N LYS A 167 0.89 -17.97 7.78
CA LYS A 167 -0.19 -18.80 7.24
C LYS A 167 -0.61 -18.36 5.84
N SER A 168 -0.72 -17.06 5.59
CA SER A 168 -1.02 -16.52 4.26
C SER A 168 0.12 -16.82 3.28
N HIS A 169 1.38 -16.63 3.69
CA HIS A 169 2.54 -16.93 2.86
C HIS A 169 2.65 -18.43 2.53
N GLU A 170 2.47 -19.31 3.50
CA GLU A 170 2.49 -20.77 3.27
C GLU A 170 1.44 -21.21 2.25
N LYS A 171 0.30 -20.50 2.20
CA LYS A 171 -0.77 -20.81 1.27
C LYS A 171 -0.51 -20.32 -0.16
N TYR A 172 0.10 -19.13 -0.32
CA TYR A 172 0.18 -18.45 -1.61
C TYR A 172 1.60 -18.16 -2.09
N GLY A 173 2.60 -18.16 -1.22
CA GLY A 173 4.00 -17.93 -1.56
C GLY A 173 4.34 -16.50 -2.00
N HIS A 174 3.53 -15.51 -1.67
CA HIS A 174 3.56 -14.18 -2.28
C HIS A 174 4.19 -13.08 -1.42
N ILE A 175 4.30 -13.28 -0.09
CA ILE A 175 4.91 -12.28 0.81
C ILE A 175 6.44 -12.39 0.70
N PHE A 176 7.08 -11.38 0.15
CA PHE A 176 8.53 -11.36 -0.02
C PHE A 176 9.26 -10.49 1.01
N SER A 177 8.53 -9.59 1.71
CA SER A 177 9.09 -8.73 2.75
C SER A 177 8.10 -8.53 3.89
N ILE A 178 8.61 -8.55 5.12
CA ILE A 178 7.89 -8.17 6.34
C ILE A 178 8.71 -7.08 7.04
N ILE A 179 8.08 -5.94 7.32
CA ILE A 179 8.68 -4.75 7.92
C ILE A 179 8.21 -4.63 9.38
#